data_fc942cddd14929a3f6b78752ffa0c18e
#
_entry.id   fc942cddd14929a3f6b78752ffa0c18e
#
_cell.length_a   1.000
_cell.length_b   1.000
_cell.length_c   1.000
_cell.angle_alpha   90.00
_cell.angle_beta   90.00
_cell.angle_gamma   90.00
#
_symmetry.space_group_name_H-M   'P 1'
#
loop_
_entity.id
_entity.type
_entity.pdbx_description
1 polymer ?
#
loop_
_entity_poly.entity_id
_entity_poly.type
_entity_poly.pdbx_seq_one_letter_code
_entity_poly.pdbx_strand_id
1 'polypeptide(L)'
;MTTTSMKRGLICFLNLILLMAIYPTAASAKKNASYETYNCTIDGVERTYKLYLPAGIGAGAPLVFALHGYGGTFDLDHVGLNQVADKYGFAVCYPQGSKDGRGKNCWNVGYPFQHDMKVDDISFLSKLAKRLQKEHSLSKRNTFCTGMSNGGEMCYLLAYCSQKTFAAVAPIAGLTMAWMPEKYTRNHPIPLFEVHGTEDRTSEWTGDMENKGGWGAYIPVPDAIDYWVKQNGCEEVTHEELPLKSATSNKVIAHKYVDSKGGNDVWLYEIVGGGHSWGEKDLEIAEEIWKFFSKFTE
;
A
#
# COMPACT_ATOMS: atom_id res chain seq x y z
N MET A 1 52.24 -82.96 37.42
CA MET A 1 50.82 -82.93 37.81
C MET A 1 50.40 -81.49 37.98
N THR A 2 49.81 -80.91 36.96
CA THR A 2 49.48 -79.48 36.87
C THR A 2 48.00 -79.34 36.55
N THR A 3 47.24 -78.80 37.46
CA THR A 3 45.82 -78.49 37.28
C THR A 3 45.62 -77.08 36.77
N THR A 4 45.07 -77.02 35.60
CA THR A 4 44.77 -75.71 34.94
C THR A 4 43.39 -75.27 35.35
N SER A 5 43.29 -74.03 35.97
CA SER A 5 42.05 -73.34 36.33
C SER A 5 41.55 -72.51 35.17
N MET A 6 40.33 -72.79 34.67
CA MET A 6 39.61 -71.99 33.69
C MET A 6 38.85 -70.83 34.40
N LYS A 7 39.22 -69.59 34.12
CA LYS A 7 38.44 -68.43 34.49
C LYS A 7 37.35 -68.19 33.43
N ARG A 8 36.08 -68.24 33.84
CA ARG A 8 34.91 -67.83 33.08
C ARG A 8 34.80 -66.32 33.09
N GLY A 9 34.98 -65.68 31.95
CA GLY A 9 34.71 -64.23 31.80
C GLY A 9 33.19 -63.97 31.56
N LEU A 10 32.62 -63.15 32.39
CA LEU A 10 31.22 -62.70 32.30
C LEU A 10 31.18 -61.49 31.38
N ILE A 11 30.60 -61.64 30.19
CA ILE A 11 30.40 -60.54 29.23
C ILE A 11 29.05 -59.89 29.56
N CYS A 12 29.08 -58.67 30.16
CA CYS A 12 27.90 -57.81 30.32
C CYS A 12 27.58 -57.13 29.01
N PHE A 13 26.45 -57.49 28.37
CA PHE A 13 25.89 -56.72 27.29
C PHE A 13 25.16 -55.51 27.85
N LEU A 14 25.70 -54.30 27.66
CA LEU A 14 24.98 -53.04 27.90
C LEU A 14 24.05 -52.79 26.70
N ASN A 15 22.77 -53.00 26.88
CA ASN A 15 21.77 -52.54 25.92
C ASN A 15 21.58 -51.00 26.07
N LEU A 16 22.16 -50.26 25.14
CA LEU A 16 21.93 -48.80 25.02
C LEU A 16 20.57 -48.56 24.34
N ILE A 17 19.52 -48.31 25.12
CA ILE A 17 18.22 -47.92 24.58
C ILE A 17 18.33 -46.45 24.21
N LEU A 18 18.45 -46.16 22.89
CA LEU A 18 18.41 -44.82 22.33
C LEU A 18 16.95 -44.34 22.35
N LEU A 19 16.56 -43.55 23.38
CA LEU A 19 15.27 -42.82 23.38
C LEU A 19 15.34 -41.72 22.32
N MET A 20 14.81 -41.99 21.12
CA MET A 20 14.51 -40.90 20.16
C MET A 20 13.33 -40.08 20.73
N ALA A 21 13.62 -38.89 21.24
CA ALA A 21 12.61 -37.90 21.54
C ALA A 21 11.97 -37.45 20.21
N ILE A 22 10.79 -37.98 19.94
CA ILE A 22 9.93 -37.46 18.85
C ILE A 22 9.38 -36.11 19.33
N TYR A 23 10.03 -35.02 18.93
CA TYR A 23 9.44 -33.71 19.05
C TYR A 23 8.27 -33.63 18.05
N PRO A 24 7.03 -33.41 18.50
CA PRO A 24 5.94 -33.13 17.59
C PRO A 24 6.25 -31.80 16.90
N THR A 25 6.62 -31.83 15.64
CA THR A 25 6.56 -30.65 14.79
C THR A 25 5.10 -30.24 14.74
N ALA A 26 4.74 -29.18 15.48
CA ALA A 26 3.43 -28.55 15.35
C ALA A 26 3.33 -28.09 13.88
N ALA A 27 2.64 -28.87 13.06
CA ALA A 27 2.21 -28.43 11.74
C ALA A 27 1.28 -27.24 11.98
N SER A 28 1.79 -26.02 11.80
CA SER A 28 0.96 -24.82 11.78
C SER A 28 -0.08 -25.04 10.68
N ALA A 29 -1.33 -25.25 11.09
CA ALA A 29 -2.43 -25.32 10.13
C ALA A 29 -2.41 -24.03 9.32
N LYS A 30 -2.20 -24.14 8.00
CA LYS A 30 -2.28 -22.97 7.11
C LYS A 30 -3.67 -22.38 7.28
N LYS A 31 -3.74 -21.14 7.81
CA LYS A 31 -5.00 -20.41 7.86
C LYS A 31 -5.52 -20.25 6.43
N ASN A 32 -6.81 -20.46 6.23
CA ASN A 32 -7.46 -20.15 4.97
C ASN A 32 -7.41 -18.63 4.72
N ALA A 33 -7.53 -18.20 3.46
CA ALA A 33 -7.72 -16.81 3.13
C ALA A 33 -8.98 -16.27 3.81
N SER A 34 -8.92 -15.03 4.31
CA SER A 34 -10.09 -14.36 4.88
C SER A 34 -10.28 -12.98 4.24
N TYR A 35 -11.56 -12.63 3.98
CA TYR A 35 -11.96 -11.32 3.48
C TYR A 35 -13.21 -10.89 4.23
N GLU A 36 -13.01 -10.14 5.29
CA GLU A 36 -14.05 -9.84 6.27
C GLU A 36 -14.19 -8.35 6.52
N THR A 37 -15.39 -7.93 6.90
CA THR A 37 -15.70 -6.55 7.30
C THR A 37 -15.60 -6.41 8.80
N TYR A 38 -14.94 -5.37 9.25
CA TYR A 38 -14.72 -5.05 10.66
C TYR A 38 -15.20 -3.63 10.98
N ASN A 39 -15.69 -3.45 12.20
CA ASN A 39 -15.94 -2.14 12.77
C ASN A 39 -14.90 -1.82 13.84
N CYS A 40 -14.53 -0.56 13.96
CA CYS A 40 -13.63 -0.09 14.99
C CYS A 40 -13.96 1.35 15.38
N THR A 41 -13.65 1.71 16.62
CA THR A 41 -13.70 3.10 17.08
C THR A 41 -12.28 3.64 17.17
N ILE A 42 -11.99 4.71 16.45
CA ILE A 42 -10.71 5.41 16.48
C ILE A 42 -11.01 6.89 16.70
N ASP A 43 -10.38 7.49 17.72
CA ASP A 43 -10.60 8.89 18.13
C ASP A 43 -12.07 9.24 18.41
N GLY A 44 -12.82 8.28 18.96
CA GLY A 44 -14.26 8.43 19.26
C GLY A 44 -15.17 8.34 18.03
N VAL A 45 -14.63 8.09 16.84
CA VAL A 45 -15.39 7.94 15.59
C VAL A 45 -15.50 6.46 15.23
N GLU A 46 -16.71 6.00 14.98
CA GLU A 46 -16.94 4.65 14.45
C GLU A 46 -16.54 4.60 12.98
N ARG A 47 -15.72 3.60 12.65
CA ARG A 47 -15.18 3.38 11.30
C ARG A 47 -15.34 1.91 10.91
N THR A 48 -15.41 1.68 9.62
CA THR A 48 -15.51 0.34 9.05
C THR A 48 -14.38 0.10 8.07
N TYR A 49 -13.89 -1.13 7.97
CA TYR A 49 -12.91 -1.53 6.97
C TYR A 49 -13.11 -2.99 6.60
N LYS A 50 -12.71 -3.37 5.39
CA LYS A 50 -12.49 -4.77 5.01
C LYS A 50 -11.01 -5.10 5.12
N LEU A 51 -10.72 -6.32 5.53
CA LEU A 51 -9.35 -6.84 5.60
C LEU A 51 -9.26 -8.15 4.83
N TYR A 52 -8.37 -8.20 3.86
CA TYR A 52 -7.99 -9.41 3.15
C TYR A 52 -6.66 -9.94 3.70
N LEU A 53 -6.68 -11.21 4.10
CA LEU A 53 -5.50 -11.95 4.54
C LEU A 53 -5.35 -13.19 3.67
N PRO A 54 -4.31 -13.30 2.84
CA PRO A 54 -4.02 -14.50 2.06
C PRO A 54 -3.88 -15.75 2.91
N ALA A 55 -4.19 -16.90 2.32
CA ALA A 55 -4.00 -18.18 2.98
C ALA A 55 -2.52 -18.38 3.38
N GLY A 56 -2.30 -18.66 4.66
CA GLY A 56 -0.94 -18.91 5.17
C GLY A 56 -0.05 -17.68 5.26
N ILE A 57 -0.63 -16.47 5.26
CA ILE A 57 0.14 -15.24 5.47
C ILE A 57 1.02 -15.34 6.72
N GLY A 58 2.29 -15.01 6.58
CA GLY A 58 3.29 -15.11 7.63
C GLY A 58 3.37 -13.87 8.53
N ALA A 59 3.99 -14.04 9.69
CA ALA A 59 4.36 -12.90 10.53
C ALA A 59 5.38 -12.01 9.79
N GLY A 60 5.26 -10.69 9.96
CA GLY A 60 6.10 -9.72 9.25
C GLY A 60 5.69 -9.44 7.81
N ALA A 61 4.57 -10.02 7.33
CA ALA A 61 4.06 -9.75 6.00
C ALA A 61 3.72 -8.25 5.81
N PRO A 62 3.91 -7.70 4.61
CA PRO A 62 3.53 -6.33 4.30
C PRO A 62 2.03 -6.07 4.42
N LEU A 63 1.66 -4.82 4.61
CA LEU A 63 0.28 -4.34 4.68
C LEU A 63 0.07 -3.23 3.65
N VAL A 64 -0.89 -3.41 2.76
CA VAL A 64 -1.28 -2.41 1.77
C VAL A 64 -2.66 -1.85 2.13
N PHE A 65 -2.78 -0.53 2.21
CA PHE A 65 -4.05 0.18 2.29
C PHE A 65 -4.51 0.54 0.88
N ALA A 66 -5.78 0.29 0.55
CA ALA A 66 -6.39 0.69 -0.72
C ALA A 66 -7.59 1.60 -0.45
N LEU A 67 -7.52 2.85 -0.91
CA LEU A 67 -8.47 3.90 -0.60
C LEU A 67 -9.39 4.19 -1.79
N HIS A 68 -10.69 4.20 -1.53
CA HIS A 68 -11.70 4.52 -2.55
C HIS A 68 -11.73 6.01 -2.91
N GLY A 69 -12.28 6.34 -4.09
CA GLY A 69 -12.54 7.71 -4.52
C GLY A 69 -13.76 8.36 -3.84
N TYR A 70 -14.02 9.62 -4.17
CA TYR A 70 -15.16 10.39 -3.66
C TYR A 70 -16.50 9.72 -4.00
N GLY A 71 -17.35 9.54 -3.01
CA GLY A 71 -18.64 8.85 -3.13
C GLY A 71 -18.53 7.31 -3.21
N GLY A 72 -17.32 6.77 -3.22
CA GLY A 72 -17.05 5.33 -3.31
C GLY A 72 -17.23 4.57 -2.00
N THR A 73 -16.92 3.28 -2.06
CA THR A 73 -16.90 2.39 -0.91
C THR A 73 -15.61 1.57 -0.89
N PHE A 74 -15.43 0.82 0.17
CA PHE A 74 -14.31 -0.13 0.32
C PHE A 74 -14.39 -1.36 -0.63
N ASP A 75 -15.41 -1.43 -1.51
CA ASP A 75 -15.55 -2.54 -2.47
C ASP A 75 -14.68 -2.29 -3.69
N LEU A 76 -13.39 -2.61 -3.57
CA LEU A 76 -12.36 -2.40 -4.58
C LEU A 76 -11.84 -3.70 -5.21
N ASP A 77 -12.65 -4.77 -5.20
CA ASP A 77 -12.27 -6.09 -5.72
C ASP A 77 -11.87 -6.05 -7.20
N HIS A 78 -12.45 -5.13 -7.97
CA HIS A 78 -12.16 -4.92 -9.40
C HIS A 78 -10.73 -4.43 -9.68
N VAL A 79 -10.04 -3.89 -8.67
CA VAL A 79 -8.63 -3.46 -8.81
C VAL A 79 -7.69 -4.66 -8.88
N GLY A 80 -8.05 -5.79 -8.27
CA GLY A 80 -7.28 -7.03 -8.34
C GLY A 80 -6.20 -7.19 -7.27
N LEU A 81 -6.19 -6.34 -6.23
CA LEU A 81 -5.16 -6.41 -5.17
C LEU A 81 -5.19 -7.71 -4.36
N ASN A 82 -6.37 -8.33 -4.18
CA ASN A 82 -6.46 -9.60 -3.44
C ASN A 82 -5.72 -10.74 -4.15
N GLN A 83 -5.84 -10.82 -5.50
CA GLN A 83 -5.15 -11.82 -6.31
C GLN A 83 -3.63 -11.63 -6.28
N VAL A 84 -3.19 -10.37 -6.30
CA VAL A 84 -1.77 -10.02 -6.18
C VAL A 84 -1.26 -10.31 -4.76
N ALA A 85 -2.09 -10.07 -3.74
CA ALA A 85 -1.79 -10.41 -2.35
C ALA A 85 -1.62 -11.93 -2.14
N ASP A 86 -2.45 -12.77 -2.78
CA ASP A 86 -2.29 -14.23 -2.77
C ASP A 86 -0.96 -14.67 -3.38
N LYS A 87 -0.57 -14.01 -4.47
CA LYS A 87 0.67 -14.34 -5.19
C LYS A 87 1.93 -13.96 -4.42
N TYR A 88 1.92 -12.85 -3.70
CA TYR A 88 3.12 -12.27 -3.10
C TYR A 88 3.13 -12.24 -1.57
N GLY A 89 2.03 -12.60 -0.90
CA GLY A 89 1.99 -12.78 0.54
C GLY A 89 1.92 -11.48 1.35
N PHE A 90 1.06 -10.55 0.99
CA PHE A 90 0.79 -9.33 1.77
C PHE A 90 -0.68 -9.21 2.17
N ALA A 91 -0.98 -8.47 3.22
CA ALA A 91 -2.34 -8.15 3.64
C ALA A 91 -2.87 -6.90 2.90
N VAL A 92 -4.20 -6.86 2.63
CA VAL A 92 -4.83 -5.66 2.07
C VAL A 92 -5.94 -5.16 2.99
N CYS A 93 -5.86 -3.89 3.38
CA CYS A 93 -6.89 -3.20 4.14
C CYS A 93 -7.62 -2.22 3.22
N TYR A 94 -8.95 -2.31 3.20
CA TYR A 94 -9.85 -1.42 2.47
C TYR A 94 -10.69 -0.63 3.48
N PRO A 95 -10.22 0.51 3.97
CA PRO A 95 -10.98 1.30 4.93
C PRO A 95 -12.09 2.10 4.24
N GLN A 96 -13.15 2.40 4.99
CA GLN A 96 -14.24 3.26 4.54
C GLN A 96 -14.02 4.70 5.02
N GLY A 97 -14.04 5.64 4.08
CA GLY A 97 -14.06 7.06 4.37
C GLY A 97 -15.37 7.50 5.03
N SER A 98 -15.33 8.61 5.74
CA SER A 98 -16.52 9.20 6.39
C SER A 98 -17.40 9.93 5.38
N LYS A 99 -18.65 10.17 5.75
CA LYS A 99 -19.55 11.01 4.93
C LYS A 99 -19.27 12.48 5.16
N ASP A 100 -19.23 13.24 4.07
CA ASP A 100 -19.21 14.71 4.10
C ASP A 100 -20.63 15.30 4.30
N GLY A 101 -20.71 16.62 4.31
CA GLY A 101 -21.98 17.36 4.43
C GLY A 101 -22.96 17.12 3.27
N ARG A 102 -22.51 16.50 2.16
CA ARG A 102 -23.34 16.10 1.01
C ARG A 102 -23.77 14.64 1.09
N GLY A 103 -23.41 13.93 2.19
CA GLY A 103 -23.71 12.51 2.41
C GLY A 103 -22.86 11.55 1.58
N LYS A 104 -21.77 12.02 0.98
CA LYS A 104 -20.86 11.21 0.16
C LYS A 104 -19.70 10.68 1.01
N ASN A 105 -19.39 9.41 0.89
CA ASN A 105 -18.19 8.83 1.50
C ASN A 105 -16.95 9.47 0.89
N CYS A 106 -16.01 9.90 1.71
CA CYS A 106 -14.78 10.53 1.25
C CYS A 106 -13.70 10.55 2.32
N TRP A 107 -12.51 10.90 1.91
CA TRP A 107 -11.36 11.25 2.76
C TRP A 107 -11.31 12.76 2.89
N ASN A 108 -11.08 13.24 4.10
CA ASN A 108 -10.95 14.67 4.37
C ASN A 108 -9.57 15.17 3.91
N VAL A 109 -9.51 15.66 2.68
CA VAL A 109 -8.30 16.19 2.04
C VAL A 109 -8.33 17.70 1.88
N GLY A 110 -9.29 18.37 2.54
CA GLY A 110 -9.41 19.81 2.56
C GLY A 110 -10.08 20.43 1.33
N TYR A 111 -10.99 19.69 0.69
CA TYR A 111 -11.85 20.32 -0.32
C TYR A 111 -12.67 21.46 0.28
N PRO A 112 -13.00 22.52 -0.48
CA PRO A 112 -13.76 23.66 0.05
C PRO A 112 -15.08 23.26 0.72
N PHE A 113 -15.74 22.22 0.21
CA PHE A 113 -17.00 21.72 0.75
C PHE A 113 -16.85 20.75 1.92
N GLN A 114 -15.62 20.42 2.33
CA GLN A 114 -15.32 19.58 3.49
C GLN A 114 -15.03 20.39 4.77
N HIS A 115 -15.22 21.71 4.73
CA HIS A 115 -14.87 22.61 5.85
C HIS A 115 -15.56 22.25 7.18
N ASP A 116 -16.71 21.59 7.13
CA ASP A 116 -17.45 21.13 8.31
C ASP A 116 -17.04 19.72 8.79
N MET A 117 -16.23 18.99 8.03
CA MET A 117 -15.75 17.68 8.44
C MET A 117 -14.78 17.81 9.60
N LYS A 118 -15.10 17.12 10.73
CA LYS A 118 -14.28 17.12 11.94
C LYS A 118 -13.43 15.86 12.07
N VAL A 119 -13.49 14.95 11.09
CA VAL A 119 -12.73 13.69 11.11
C VAL A 119 -11.28 13.94 10.72
N ASP A 120 -10.37 13.28 11.42
CA ASP A 120 -8.94 13.21 11.11
C ASP A 120 -8.63 11.86 10.47
N ASP A 121 -8.66 11.81 9.14
CA ASP A 121 -8.39 10.58 8.39
C ASP A 121 -6.91 10.19 8.42
N ILE A 122 -5.99 11.14 8.61
CA ILE A 122 -4.56 10.87 8.82
C ILE A 122 -4.36 10.07 10.11
N SER A 123 -4.97 10.53 11.21
CA SER A 123 -4.95 9.83 12.49
C SER A 123 -5.62 8.47 12.39
N PHE A 124 -6.79 8.39 11.73
CA PHE A 124 -7.51 7.13 11.53
C PHE A 124 -6.65 6.09 10.82
N LEU A 125 -6.14 6.40 9.62
CA LEU A 125 -5.35 5.47 8.81
C LEU A 125 -4.06 5.04 9.53
N SER A 126 -3.38 5.98 10.17
CA SER A 126 -2.16 5.69 10.93
C SER A 126 -2.40 4.80 12.15
N LYS A 127 -3.50 5.00 12.88
CA LYS A 127 -3.86 4.19 14.04
C LYS A 127 -4.39 2.81 13.64
N LEU A 128 -5.16 2.74 12.55
CA LEU A 128 -5.64 1.49 12.00
C LEU A 128 -4.45 0.63 11.52
N ALA A 129 -3.46 1.22 10.84
CA ALA A 129 -2.26 0.51 10.44
C ALA A 129 -1.55 -0.12 11.64
N LYS A 130 -1.29 0.66 12.70
CA LYS A 130 -0.65 0.16 13.93
C LYS A 130 -1.46 -0.95 14.62
N ARG A 131 -2.79 -0.84 14.59
CA ARG A 131 -3.69 -1.86 15.14
C ARG A 131 -3.56 -3.16 14.36
N LEU A 132 -3.68 -3.12 13.02
CA LEU A 132 -3.58 -4.31 12.16
C LEU A 132 -2.20 -4.96 12.22
N GLN A 133 -1.12 -4.16 12.24
CA GLN A 133 0.24 -4.64 12.45
C GLN A 133 0.36 -5.47 13.74
N LYS A 134 -0.26 -5.02 14.83
CA LYS A 134 -0.24 -5.71 16.11
C LYS A 134 -1.14 -6.96 16.12
N GLU A 135 -2.40 -6.83 15.67
CA GLU A 135 -3.41 -7.89 15.74
C GLU A 135 -3.08 -9.08 14.84
N HIS A 136 -2.47 -8.82 13.68
CA HIS A 136 -2.13 -9.85 12.70
C HIS A 136 -0.63 -10.11 12.56
N SER A 137 0.19 -9.56 13.45
CA SER A 137 1.66 -9.68 13.42
C SER A 137 2.27 -9.25 12.07
N LEU A 138 1.71 -8.22 11.41
CA LEU A 138 2.20 -7.69 10.15
C LEU A 138 3.42 -6.78 10.35
N SER A 139 4.15 -6.50 9.27
CA SER A 139 5.33 -5.64 9.31
C SER A 139 4.97 -4.23 9.76
N LYS A 140 5.77 -3.68 10.66
CA LYS A 140 5.67 -2.27 11.08
C LYS A 140 6.35 -1.31 10.10
N ARG A 141 7.25 -1.82 9.25
CA ARG A 141 8.03 -1.04 8.28
C ARG A 141 7.47 -1.13 6.87
N ASN A 142 6.92 -2.29 6.49
CA ASN A 142 6.39 -2.56 5.16
C ASN A 142 4.88 -2.29 5.14
N THR A 143 4.48 -1.04 5.37
CA THR A 143 3.09 -0.59 5.27
C THR A 143 3.00 0.47 4.19
N PHE A 144 2.10 0.26 3.23
CA PHE A 144 1.97 1.03 2.01
C PHE A 144 0.55 1.53 1.82
N CYS A 145 0.37 2.58 1.03
CA CYS A 145 -0.96 3.11 0.73
C CYS A 145 -1.11 3.40 -0.76
N THR A 146 -2.20 2.90 -1.34
CA THR A 146 -2.67 3.28 -2.68
C THR A 146 -4.11 3.75 -2.61
N GLY A 147 -4.55 4.49 -3.59
CA GLY A 147 -5.92 4.96 -3.66
C GLY A 147 -6.16 5.77 -4.93
N MET A 148 -7.42 5.83 -5.36
CA MET A 148 -7.79 6.51 -6.58
C MET A 148 -8.57 7.79 -6.29
N SER A 149 -8.36 8.84 -7.11
CA SER A 149 -9.10 10.11 -7.00
C SER A 149 -8.94 10.69 -5.59
N ASN A 150 -10.00 10.98 -4.85
CA ASN A 150 -9.95 11.40 -3.45
C ASN A 150 -9.12 10.47 -2.55
N GLY A 151 -9.05 9.16 -2.84
CA GLY A 151 -8.12 8.22 -2.19
C GLY A 151 -6.67 8.46 -2.60
N GLY A 152 -6.41 8.86 -3.84
CA GLY A 152 -5.10 9.26 -4.35
C GLY A 152 -4.61 10.56 -3.70
N GLU A 153 -5.50 11.54 -3.53
CA GLU A 153 -5.21 12.78 -2.80
C GLU A 153 -4.89 12.50 -1.33
N MET A 154 -5.59 11.54 -0.72
CA MET A 154 -5.25 11.10 0.63
C MET A 154 -3.87 10.41 0.67
N CYS A 155 -3.47 9.67 -0.37
CA CYS A 155 -2.11 9.13 -0.48
C CYS A 155 -1.06 10.25 -0.53
N TYR A 156 -1.29 11.31 -1.31
CA TYR A 156 -0.42 12.49 -1.29
C TYR A 156 -0.36 13.14 0.10
N LEU A 157 -1.51 13.34 0.74
CA LEU A 157 -1.54 13.92 2.09
C LEU A 157 -0.77 13.07 3.10
N LEU A 158 -0.88 11.74 3.02
CA LEU A 158 -0.08 10.82 3.85
C LEU A 158 1.42 10.91 3.54
N ALA A 159 1.80 11.09 2.28
CA ALA A 159 3.19 11.33 1.90
C ALA A 159 3.78 12.57 2.57
N TYR A 160 3.00 13.63 2.66
CA TYR A 160 3.43 14.86 3.34
C TYR A 160 3.55 14.72 4.87
N CYS A 161 2.70 13.94 5.52
CA CYS A 161 2.57 14.04 6.98
C CYS A 161 2.62 12.70 7.77
N SER A 162 2.64 11.54 7.11
CA SER A 162 2.52 10.24 7.79
C SER A 162 3.60 9.21 7.42
N GLN A 163 4.76 9.67 6.99
CA GLN A 163 5.91 8.89 6.51
C GLN A 163 6.48 7.90 7.55
N LYS A 164 6.23 8.12 8.84
CA LYS A 164 6.59 7.15 9.89
C LYS A 164 5.69 5.91 9.92
N THR A 165 4.53 5.98 9.25
CA THR A 165 3.55 4.88 9.20
C THR A 165 3.56 4.20 7.84
N PHE A 166 3.62 4.98 6.77
CA PHE A 166 3.60 4.50 5.40
C PHE A 166 4.99 4.64 4.78
N ALA A 167 5.56 3.52 4.32
CA ALA A 167 6.90 3.46 3.75
C ALA A 167 6.94 3.91 2.27
N ALA A 168 5.82 3.78 1.56
CA ALA A 168 5.65 4.27 0.20
C ALA A 168 4.16 4.51 -0.08
N VAL A 169 3.85 5.35 -1.07
CA VAL A 169 2.50 5.64 -1.52
C VAL A 169 2.36 5.49 -3.04
N ALA A 170 1.16 5.08 -3.47
CA ALA A 170 0.83 4.98 -4.89
C ALA A 170 -0.52 5.67 -5.17
N PRO A 171 -0.57 7.01 -5.29
CA PRO A 171 -1.74 7.73 -5.75
C PRO A 171 -2.10 7.35 -7.19
N ILE A 172 -3.39 7.20 -7.48
CA ILE A 172 -3.93 6.92 -8.82
C ILE A 172 -4.96 7.98 -9.15
N ALA A 173 -4.78 8.71 -10.25
CA ALA A 173 -5.62 9.86 -10.63
C ALA A 173 -5.85 10.82 -9.46
N GLY A 174 -4.82 10.99 -8.60
CA GLY A 174 -4.85 11.80 -7.41
C GLY A 174 -4.43 13.26 -7.70
N LEU A 175 -4.85 14.18 -6.83
CA LEU A 175 -4.49 15.59 -6.91
C LEU A 175 -3.57 15.98 -5.76
N THR A 176 -2.54 16.75 -6.05
CA THR A 176 -1.80 17.47 -5.02
C THR A 176 -2.45 18.84 -4.80
N MET A 177 -3.22 18.95 -3.72
CA MET A 177 -3.84 20.23 -3.37
C MET A 177 -2.77 21.29 -3.13
N ALA A 178 -2.96 22.49 -3.68
CA ALA A 178 -1.97 23.57 -3.63
C ALA A 178 -1.52 23.92 -2.19
N TRP A 179 -2.42 23.76 -1.22
CA TRP A 179 -2.12 24.02 0.20
C TRP A 179 -1.18 22.97 0.85
N MET A 180 -1.05 21.75 0.27
CA MET A 180 -0.25 20.68 0.88
C MET A 180 1.24 21.03 0.98
N PRO A 181 1.94 21.39 -0.10
CA PRO A 181 3.34 21.78 -0.03
C PRO A 181 3.56 23.07 0.78
N GLU A 182 2.60 23.97 0.81
CA GLU A 182 2.68 25.21 1.62
C GLU A 182 2.63 24.90 3.12
N LYS A 183 1.75 23.98 3.54
CA LYS A 183 1.56 23.60 4.93
C LYS A 183 2.66 22.68 5.45
N TYR A 184 3.11 21.74 4.64
CA TYR A 184 4.05 20.69 5.04
C TYR A 184 5.43 20.93 4.45
N THR A 185 6.10 22.01 4.85
CA THR A 185 7.42 22.42 4.34
C THR A 185 8.59 21.57 4.85
N ARG A 186 8.38 20.70 5.84
CA ARG A 186 9.41 19.85 6.47
C ARG A 186 9.07 18.36 6.35
N ASN A 187 8.61 17.94 5.19
CA ASN A 187 8.43 16.53 4.90
C ASN A 187 9.77 15.83 4.59
N HIS A 188 9.77 14.52 4.72
CA HIS A 188 10.94 13.69 4.40
C HIS A 188 10.75 13.05 3.02
N PRO A 189 11.83 12.60 2.36
CA PRO A 189 11.72 11.77 1.18
C PRO A 189 10.85 10.52 1.44
N ILE A 190 10.03 10.16 0.46
CA ILE A 190 9.19 8.95 0.47
C ILE A 190 9.02 8.45 -0.95
N PRO A 191 9.14 7.13 -1.22
CA PRO A 191 8.82 6.57 -2.52
C PRO A 191 7.38 6.87 -2.94
N LEU A 192 7.20 7.33 -4.17
CA LEU A 192 5.89 7.74 -4.71
C LEU A 192 5.69 7.23 -6.13
N PHE A 193 4.52 6.65 -6.39
CA PHE A 193 4.13 6.16 -7.71
C PHE A 193 2.76 6.70 -8.12
N GLU A 194 2.72 7.66 -9.04
CA GLU A 194 1.48 8.20 -9.61
C GLU A 194 1.14 7.51 -10.92
N VAL A 195 -0.15 7.21 -11.13
CA VAL A 195 -0.71 6.79 -12.43
C VAL A 195 -1.83 7.74 -12.80
N HIS A 196 -1.73 8.40 -13.94
CA HIS A 196 -2.67 9.46 -14.30
C HIS A 196 -2.96 9.53 -15.79
N GLY A 197 -4.23 9.77 -16.14
CA GLY A 197 -4.67 9.96 -17.52
C GLY A 197 -4.51 11.42 -17.97
N THR A 198 -3.95 11.65 -19.17
CA THR A 198 -3.73 13.02 -19.67
C THR A 198 -5.03 13.72 -20.10
N GLU A 199 -6.12 12.95 -20.34
CA GLU A 199 -7.45 13.48 -20.64
C GLU A 199 -8.43 13.33 -19.47
N ASP A 200 -7.91 13.21 -18.25
CA ASP A 200 -8.73 13.22 -17.05
C ASP A 200 -9.42 14.58 -16.88
N ARG A 201 -10.76 14.57 -16.83
CA ARG A 201 -11.60 15.75 -16.70
C ARG A 201 -12.13 15.96 -15.28
N THR A 202 -11.77 15.11 -14.36
CA THR A 202 -12.13 15.20 -12.94
C THR A 202 -10.95 15.65 -12.11
N SER A 203 -9.82 14.97 -12.30
CA SER A 203 -8.51 15.32 -11.74
C SER A 203 -7.63 15.77 -12.92
N GLU A 204 -7.73 17.06 -13.29
CA GLU A 204 -7.12 17.52 -14.53
C GLU A 204 -5.59 17.43 -14.48
N TRP A 205 -4.99 16.83 -15.51
CA TRP A 205 -3.54 16.71 -15.68
C TRP A 205 -2.81 18.06 -15.57
N THR A 206 -3.44 19.09 -16.10
CA THR A 206 -2.90 20.46 -16.12
C THR A 206 -3.11 21.25 -14.83
N GLY A 207 -3.72 20.62 -13.82
CA GLY A 207 -4.09 21.28 -12.58
C GLY A 207 -5.27 22.25 -12.72
N ASP A 208 -5.76 22.73 -11.58
CA ASP A 208 -6.84 23.74 -11.52
C ASP A 208 -6.57 24.72 -10.36
N MET A 209 -5.65 25.64 -10.57
CA MET A 209 -5.29 26.65 -9.57
C MET A 209 -6.40 27.68 -9.32
N GLU A 210 -7.36 27.79 -10.24
CA GLU A 210 -8.50 28.71 -10.13
C GLU A 210 -9.73 28.05 -9.50
N ASN A 211 -9.66 26.75 -9.16
CA ASN A 211 -10.76 25.97 -8.58
C ASN A 211 -12.06 25.99 -9.43
N LYS A 212 -11.94 25.88 -10.74
CA LYS A 212 -13.07 25.82 -11.67
C LYS A 212 -13.90 24.55 -11.51
N GLY A 213 -13.22 23.41 -11.23
CA GLY A 213 -13.82 22.10 -10.97
C GLY A 213 -14.49 21.98 -9.61
N GLY A 214 -14.22 22.91 -8.67
CA GLY A 214 -14.84 22.93 -7.33
C GLY A 214 -14.21 21.96 -6.31
N TRP A 215 -13.08 21.30 -6.66
CA TRP A 215 -12.34 20.42 -5.74
C TRP A 215 -11.35 21.16 -4.84
N GLY A 216 -11.15 22.47 -5.07
CA GLY A 216 -10.09 23.29 -4.49
C GLY A 216 -8.98 23.53 -5.49
N ALA A 217 -8.07 24.45 -5.19
CA ALA A 217 -6.90 24.67 -6.02
C ALA A 217 -5.92 23.48 -5.90
N TYR A 218 -5.46 22.95 -7.05
CA TYR A 218 -4.47 21.89 -7.11
C TYR A 218 -3.48 22.12 -8.26
N ILE A 219 -2.25 21.66 -8.04
CA ILE A 219 -1.15 21.86 -8.99
C ILE A 219 -1.19 20.83 -10.13
N PRO A 220 -0.58 21.14 -11.30
CA PRO A 220 -0.41 20.18 -12.38
C PRO A 220 0.26 18.88 -11.93
N VAL A 221 -0.13 17.74 -12.52
CA VAL A 221 0.49 16.44 -12.21
C VAL A 221 2.01 16.45 -12.42
N PRO A 222 2.54 16.98 -13.55
CA PRO A 222 3.99 17.07 -13.73
C PRO A 222 4.69 17.87 -12.63
N ASP A 223 4.11 18.98 -12.17
CA ASP A 223 4.69 19.82 -11.12
C ASP A 223 4.69 19.10 -9.76
N ALA A 224 3.63 18.32 -9.47
CA ALA A 224 3.57 17.47 -8.29
C ALA A 224 4.67 16.39 -8.29
N ILE A 225 4.91 15.76 -9.44
CA ILE A 225 5.99 14.77 -9.61
C ILE A 225 7.35 15.44 -9.48
N ASP A 226 7.58 16.57 -10.13
CA ASP A 226 8.83 17.34 -10.03
C ASP A 226 9.15 17.75 -8.59
N TYR A 227 8.14 18.09 -7.80
CA TYR A 227 8.30 18.36 -6.38
C TYR A 227 8.89 17.14 -5.66
N TRP A 228 8.31 15.93 -5.85
CA TRP A 228 8.78 14.71 -5.19
C TRP A 228 10.12 14.23 -5.72
N VAL A 229 10.40 14.38 -7.02
CA VAL A 229 11.72 14.10 -7.62
C VAL A 229 12.82 14.92 -6.91
N LYS A 230 12.58 16.23 -6.74
CA LYS A 230 13.50 17.12 -6.02
C LYS A 230 13.60 16.77 -4.54
N GLN A 231 12.46 16.54 -3.89
CA GLN A 231 12.40 16.19 -2.46
C GLN A 231 13.13 14.89 -2.15
N ASN A 232 13.00 13.89 -3.01
CA ASN A 232 13.66 12.60 -2.88
C ASN A 232 15.12 12.61 -3.36
N GLY A 233 15.52 13.62 -4.14
CA GLY A 233 16.86 13.75 -4.70
C GLY A 233 17.15 12.69 -5.75
N CYS A 234 16.18 12.40 -6.64
CA CYS A 234 16.37 11.50 -7.76
C CYS A 234 17.25 12.18 -8.82
N GLU A 235 18.30 11.50 -9.28
CA GLU A 235 19.31 12.06 -10.21
C GLU A 235 19.19 11.48 -11.62
N GLU A 236 18.54 10.30 -11.79
CA GLU A 236 18.35 9.63 -13.07
C GLU A 236 16.88 9.49 -13.42
N VAL A 237 16.58 9.52 -14.71
CA VAL A 237 15.23 9.24 -15.23
C VAL A 237 15.28 8.29 -16.42
N THR A 238 14.36 7.35 -16.46
CA THR A 238 14.13 6.49 -17.63
C THR A 238 12.71 6.67 -18.13
N HIS A 239 12.52 6.54 -19.44
CA HIS A 239 11.23 6.60 -20.10
C HIS A 239 11.02 5.32 -20.88
N GLU A 240 9.88 4.68 -20.73
CA GLU A 240 9.55 3.42 -21.39
C GLU A 240 8.06 3.40 -21.76
N GLU A 241 7.73 3.08 -23.02
CA GLU A 241 6.34 2.79 -23.40
C GLU A 241 6.00 1.36 -22.95
N LEU A 242 5.00 1.22 -22.09
CA LEU A 242 4.58 -0.07 -21.57
C LEU A 242 3.56 -0.75 -22.49
N PRO A 243 3.58 -2.10 -22.57
CA PRO A 243 2.55 -2.83 -23.28
C PRO A 243 1.19 -2.66 -22.58
N LEU A 244 0.15 -2.46 -23.38
CA LEU A 244 -1.21 -2.36 -22.88
C LEU A 244 -1.78 -3.73 -22.53
N LYS A 245 -2.54 -3.79 -21.45
CA LYS A 245 -3.30 -4.98 -21.03
C LYS A 245 -4.40 -5.35 -22.03
N SER A 246 -5.03 -4.36 -22.63
CA SER A 246 -6.11 -4.55 -23.60
C SER A 246 -5.97 -3.57 -24.77
N ALA A 247 -6.68 -3.83 -25.87
CA ALA A 247 -6.69 -2.96 -27.03
C ALA A 247 -7.49 -1.68 -26.72
N THR A 248 -6.80 -0.66 -26.25
CA THR A 248 -7.31 0.70 -26.10
C THR A 248 -6.62 1.61 -27.11
N SER A 249 -7.12 2.84 -27.27
CA SER A 249 -6.43 3.89 -28.06
C SER A 249 -5.36 4.63 -27.27
N ASN A 250 -5.21 4.29 -25.98
CA ASN A 250 -4.27 4.93 -25.08
C ASN A 250 -2.83 4.45 -25.31
N LYS A 251 -1.88 5.18 -24.74
CA LYS A 251 -0.49 4.74 -24.56
C LYS A 251 -0.13 4.92 -23.09
N VAL A 252 0.70 4.05 -22.56
CA VAL A 252 1.25 4.20 -21.21
C VAL A 252 2.74 4.46 -21.31
N ILE A 253 3.17 5.62 -20.81
CA ILE A 253 4.58 5.99 -20.74
C ILE A 253 4.99 5.98 -19.26
N ALA A 254 5.90 5.08 -18.93
CA ALA A 254 6.48 5.00 -17.58
C ALA A 254 7.68 5.95 -17.48
N HIS A 255 7.60 6.93 -16.60
CA HIS A 255 8.69 7.81 -16.21
C HIS A 255 9.18 7.35 -14.84
N LYS A 256 10.39 6.82 -14.75
CA LYS A 256 10.97 6.33 -13.48
C LYS A 256 12.16 7.18 -13.10
N TYR A 257 11.99 7.97 -12.07
CA TYR A 257 13.04 8.79 -11.45
C TYR A 257 13.66 7.99 -10.32
N VAL A 258 14.93 7.70 -10.45
CA VAL A 258 15.67 6.76 -9.59
C VAL A 258 16.99 7.39 -9.13
N ASP A 259 17.85 6.57 -8.51
CA ASP A 259 19.16 6.98 -7.97
C ASP A 259 19.06 8.08 -6.92
N SER A 260 18.00 8.05 -6.11
CA SER A 260 17.90 8.93 -4.95
C SER A 260 18.84 8.47 -3.83
N LYS A 261 19.42 9.40 -3.08
CA LYS A 261 20.35 9.13 -1.96
C LYS A 261 19.78 8.23 -0.86
N GLY A 262 18.47 8.11 -0.77
CA GLY A 262 17.76 7.27 0.19
C GLY A 262 17.03 6.09 -0.43
N GLY A 263 17.20 5.83 -1.74
CA GLY A 263 16.46 4.81 -2.47
C GLY A 263 14.97 5.13 -2.64
N ASN A 264 14.57 6.40 -2.50
CA ASN A 264 13.17 6.82 -2.57
C ASN A 264 12.79 7.19 -4.01
N ASP A 265 12.57 6.19 -4.85
CA ASP A 265 12.19 6.39 -6.26
C ASP A 265 10.86 7.13 -6.40
N VAL A 266 10.72 7.87 -7.50
CA VAL A 266 9.46 8.47 -7.93
C VAL A 266 9.10 7.90 -9.30
N TRP A 267 7.91 7.31 -9.42
CA TRP A 267 7.41 6.80 -10.70
C TRP A 267 6.16 7.57 -11.10
N LEU A 268 6.06 7.88 -12.39
CA LEU A 268 4.86 8.40 -13.02
C LEU A 268 4.53 7.49 -14.20
N TYR A 269 3.33 6.91 -14.21
CA TYR A 269 2.78 6.29 -15.41
C TYR A 269 1.75 7.23 -16.02
N GLU A 270 2.15 7.86 -17.13
CA GLU A 270 1.32 8.74 -17.93
C GLU A 270 0.49 7.91 -18.87
N ILE A 271 -0.85 7.89 -18.71
CA ILE A 271 -1.77 7.25 -19.64
C ILE A 271 -2.22 8.30 -20.65
N VAL A 272 -1.51 8.39 -21.78
CA VAL A 272 -1.81 9.34 -22.85
C VAL A 272 -3.17 9.00 -23.48
N GLY A 273 -4.11 9.94 -23.47
CA GLY A 273 -5.50 9.74 -23.89
C GLY A 273 -6.39 9.11 -22.81
N GLY A 274 -5.82 8.73 -21.65
CA GLY A 274 -6.56 8.15 -20.53
C GLY A 274 -7.41 9.18 -19.78
N GLY A 275 -8.58 8.74 -19.29
CA GLY A 275 -9.46 9.53 -18.44
C GLY A 275 -9.34 9.16 -16.96
N HIS A 276 -10.36 9.53 -16.17
CA HIS A 276 -10.41 9.32 -14.72
C HIS A 276 -10.69 7.86 -14.36
N SER A 277 -9.65 7.07 -14.03
CA SER A 277 -9.77 5.65 -13.71
C SER A 277 -8.59 5.14 -12.86
N TRP A 278 -8.68 3.89 -12.39
CA TRP A 278 -7.54 3.17 -11.83
C TRP A 278 -6.46 2.81 -12.86
N GLY A 279 -6.73 2.97 -14.16
CA GLY A 279 -5.86 2.49 -15.24
C GLY A 279 -5.99 0.98 -15.51
N GLU A 280 -6.98 0.31 -14.92
CA GLU A 280 -7.18 -1.15 -14.96
C GLU A 280 -7.49 -1.71 -16.36
N LYS A 281 -7.87 -0.84 -17.29
CA LYS A 281 -8.07 -1.21 -18.69
C LYS A 281 -6.77 -1.23 -19.50
N ASP A 282 -5.83 -0.38 -19.10
CA ASP A 282 -4.57 -0.18 -19.79
C ASP A 282 -3.43 -1.00 -19.16
N LEU A 283 -3.47 -1.25 -17.86
CA LEU A 283 -2.43 -1.90 -17.09
C LEU A 283 -2.97 -3.03 -16.19
N GLU A 284 -2.12 -3.99 -15.85
CA GLU A 284 -2.30 -4.84 -14.67
C GLU A 284 -1.97 -4.03 -13.41
N ILE A 285 -2.83 -3.05 -13.11
CA ILE A 285 -2.54 -1.99 -12.15
C ILE A 285 -2.13 -2.49 -10.75
N ALA A 286 -2.77 -3.54 -10.25
CA ALA A 286 -2.43 -4.12 -8.96
C ALA A 286 -1.01 -4.72 -8.95
N GLU A 287 -0.58 -5.36 -10.05
CA GLU A 287 0.78 -5.88 -10.21
C GLU A 287 1.80 -4.73 -10.28
N GLU A 288 1.50 -3.64 -10.99
CA GLU A 288 2.41 -2.48 -11.09
C GLU A 288 2.51 -1.75 -9.73
N ILE A 289 1.41 -1.60 -8.98
CA ILE A 289 1.43 -1.07 -7.62
C ILE A 289 2.32 -1.95 -6.73
N TRP A 290 2.14 -3.28 -6.75
CA TRP A 290 2.96 -4.17 -5.94
C TRP A 290 4.42 -4.19 -6.39
N LYS A 291 4.69 -4.20 -7.68
CA LYS A 291 6.04 -4.09 -8.23
C LYS A 291 6.79 -2.87 -7.71
N PHE A 292 6.09 -1.73 -7.60
CA PHE A 292 6.64 -0.54 -6.98
C PHE A 292 6.88 -0.75 -5.48
N PHE A 293 5.86 -1.15 -4.70
CA PHE A 293 5.97 -1.30 -3.26
C PHE A 293 6.99 -2.34 -2.82
N SER A 294 7.12 -3.45 -3.57
CA SER A 294 8.06 -4.53 -3.25
C SER A 294 9.53 -4.09 -3.26
N LYS A 295 9.89 -3.01 -3.96
CA LYS A 295 11.23 -2.41 -3.92
C LYS A 295 11.61 -1.86 -2.54
N PHE A 296 10.64 -1.55 -1.72
CA PHE A 296 10.79 -0.89 -0.41
C PHE A 296 10.40 -1.81 0.75
N THR A 297 10.33 -3.11 0.51
CA THR A 297 10.18 -4.11 1.57
C THR A 297 11.55 -4.39 2.20
N GLU A 298 11.62 -4.35 3.55
CA GLU A 298 12.81 -4.66 4.32
C GLU A 298 12.70 -6.06 4.97
#